data_119dd9c8dee98ce4a48ef957db8522f0
#
_entry.id   119dd9c8dee98ce4a48ef957db8522f0
#
_cell.length_a   1.000
_cell.length_b   1.000
_cell.length_c   1.000
_cell.angle_alpha   90.00
_cell.angle_beta   90.00
_cell.angle_gamma   90.00
#
_symmetry.space_group_name_H-M   'P 1'
#
loop_
_entity.id
_entity.type
_entity.pdbx_description
1 polymer ?
#
loop_
_entity_poly.entity_id
_entity_poly.type
_entity_poly.pdbx_seq_one_letter_code
_entity_poly.pdbx_strand_id
1 'polypeptide(L)'
;MYVGKNNYQNDELTFKIATGNDWWFHAKASAGSHVIVKTEGKELPDRTFEEAARLAAHYSKACEQGKAEIDYIQKKHVKKPNGSKPGFVVYYTNYSMTISTDITGIKEVTE
;
A
#
# COMPACT_ATOMS: atom_id res chain seq x y z
N MET A 1 4.00 9.74 2.33
CA MET A 1 3.72 8.32 1.98
C MET A 1 4.99 7.51 2.06
N TYR A 2 4.88 6.30 2.57
CA TYR A 2 6.02 5.39 2.70
C TYR A 2 5.83 4.23 1.76
N VAL A 3 6.89 3.82 1.07
CA VAL A 3 6.85 2.73 0.09
C VAL A 3 7.90 1.69 0.47
N GLY A 4 7.47 0.45 0.71
CA GLY A 4 8.38 -0.66 0.96
C GLY A 4 8.95 -1.18 -0.36
N LYS A 5 10.24 -1.38 -0.43
CA LYS A 5 10.92 -1.82 -1.66
C LYS A 5 11.23 -3.32 -1.68
N ASN A 6 11.01 -4.01 -0.57
CA ASN A 6 11.16 -5.47 -0.48
C ASN A 6 10.24 -5.98 0.62
N ASN A 7 10.14 -7.31 0.73
CA ASN A 7 9.19 -7.91 1.66
C ASN A 7 9.49 -7.60 3.12
N TYR A 8 10.76 -7.43 3.50
CA TYR A 8 11.13 -7.07 4.86
C TYR A 8 10.73 -5.62 5.18
N GLN A 9 10.97 -4.70 4.25
CA GLN A 9 10.53 -3.32 4.40
C GLN A 9 9.01 -3.22 4.42
N ASN A 10 8.31 -4.02 3.63
CA ASN A 10 6.86 -4.06 3.63
C ASN A 10 6.32 -4.42 5.02
N ASP A 11 6.87 -5.46 5.64
CA ASP A 11 6.48 -5.85 6.99
C ASP A 11 6.78 -4.75 8.00
N GLU A 12 7.95 -4.15 7.91
CA GLU A 12 8.34 -3.09 8.84
C GLU A 12 7.42 -1.88 8.75
N LEU A 13 7.13 -1.42 7.54
CA LEU A 13 6.21 -0.31 7.33
C LEU A 13 4.81 -0.62 7.88
N THR A 14 4.31 -1.79 7.57
CA THR A 14 2.93 -2.15 7.91
C THR A 14 2.74 -2.44 9.39
N PHE A 15 3.71 -3.11 10.02
CA PHE A 15 3.52 -3.60 11.39
C PHE A 15 4.32 -2.87 12.45
N LYS A 16 5.28 -2.02 12.08
CA LYS A 16 6.08 -1.25 13.03
C LYS A 16 5.92 0.26 12.88
N ILE A 17 5.69 0.75 11.67
CA ILE A 17 5.59 2.19 11.42
C ILE A 17 4.15 2.65 11.33
N ALA A 18 3.29 1.93 10.59
CA ALA A 18 1.89 2.27 10.46
C ALA A 18 1.15 2.04 11.77
N THR A 19 0.23 2.95 12.11
CA THR A 19 -0.71 2.79 13.23
C THR A 19 -2.07 2.41 12.71
N GLY A 20 -2.99 1.98 13.58
CA GLY A 20 -4.26 1.40 13.17
C GLY A 20 -5.10 2.24 12.21
N ASN A 21 -5.04 3.57 12.34
CA ASN A 21 -5.83 4.47 11.49
C ASN A 21 -5.12 4.87 10.20
N ASP A 22 -3.87 4.50 10.01
CA ASP A 22 -3.16 4.78 8.77
C ASP A 22 -3.68 3.89 7.65
N TRP A 23 -3.54 4.32 6.41
CA TRP A 23 -4.02 3.57 5.26
C TRP A 23 -2.92 2.74 4.63
N TRP A 24 -3.28 1.53 4.23
CA TRP A 24 -2.42 0.54 3.60
C TRP A 24 -2.91 0.26 2.19
N PHE A 25 -2.01 0.22 1.22
CA PHE A 25 -2.30 0.00 -0.20
C PHE A 25 -1.40 -1.09 -0.74
N HIS A 26 -1.95 -1.94 -1.61
CA HIS A 26 -1.21 -3.03 -2.24
C HIS A 26 -1.91 -3.49 -3.50
N ALA A 27 -1.14 -3.87 -4.52
CA ALA A 27 -1.70 -4.40 -5.76
C ALA A 27 -2.42 -5.74 -5.50
N LYS A 28 -3.65 -5.86 -6.01
CA LYS A 28 -4.48 -7.04 -5.81
C LYS A 28 -3.83 -8.25 -6.51
N ALA A 29 -3.71 -9.35 -5.77
CA ALA A 29 -3.22 -10.65 -6.29
C ALA A 29 -1.91 -10.52 -7.07
N SER A 30 -1.06 -9.58 -6.69
CA SER A 30 0.22 -9.33 -7.36
C SER A 30 1.29 -9.05 -6.33
N ALA A 31 2.52 -9.45 -6.62
CA ALA A 31 3.64 -9.05 -5.79
C ALA A 31 3.91 -7.55 -5.99
N GLY A 32 4.20 -6.84 -4.91
CA GLY A 32 4.46 -5.40 -4.99
C GLY A 32 4.72 -4.79 -3.63
N SER A 33 4.95 -3.48 -3.66
CA SER A 33 5.21 -2.69 -2.46
C SER A 33 3.96 -2.48 -1.64
N HIS A 34 4.12 -2.53 -0.30
CA HIS A 34 3.12 -1.93 0.60
C HIS A 34 3.33 -0.43 0.60
N VAL A 35 2.25 0.33 0.49
CA VAL A 35 2.29 1.79 0.57
C VAL A 35 1.49 2.20 1.80
N ILE A 36 2.11 3.01 2.65
CA ILE A 36 1.50 3.48 3.90
C ILE A 36 1.30 4.98 3.82
N VAL A 37 0.10 5.44 4.13
CA VAL A 37 -0.20 6.86 4.29
C VAL A 37 -0.53 7.12 5.75
N LYS A 38 0.28 7.95 6.39
CA LYS A 38 0.07 8.35 7.78
C LYS A 38 -1.03 9.40 7.84
N THR A 39 -2.06 9.16 8.63
CA THR A 39 -3.18 10.10 8.75
C THR A 39 -2.92 11.20 9.77
N GLU A 40 -2.18 10.90 10.81
CA GLU A 40 -1.90 11.83 11.90
C GLU A 40 -3.17 12.46 12.49
N GLY A 41 -4.26 11.66 12.54
CA GLY A 41 -5.54 12.10 13.07
C GLY A 41 -6.36 12.99 12.13
N LYS A 42 -5.98 13.11 10.88
CA LYS A 42 -6.66 13.95 9.89
C LYS A 42 -7.32 13.09 8.82
N GLU A 43 -8.41 13.62 8.24
CA GLU A 43 -8.97 13.01 7.04
C GLU A 43 -8.06 13.27 5.86
N LEU A 44 -7.92 12.25 4.99
CA LEU A 44 -7.08 12.37 3.82
C LEU A 44 -7.91 12.83 2.61
N PRO A 45 -7.39 13.78 1.81
CA PRO A 45 -8.05 14.14 0.55
C PRO A 45 -8.10 12.95 -0.41
N ASP A 46 -9.09 12.93 -1.28
CA ASP A 46 -9.21 11.89 -2.31
C ASP A 46 -7.95 11.78 -3.16
N ARG A 47 -7.32 12.91 -3.45
CA ARG A 47 -6.07 12.94 -4.20
C ARG A 47 -4.96 12.13 -3.54
N THR A 48 -4.89 12.13 -2.21
CA THR A 48 -3.89 11.36 -1.47
C THR A 48 -4.12 9.86 -1.67
N PHE A 49 -5.37 9.40 -1.63
CA PHE A 49 -5.70 8.00 -1.92
C PHE A 49 -5.30 7.62 -3.34
N GLU A 50 -5.58 8.47 -4.30
CA GLU A 50 -5.23 8.24 -5.69
C GLU A 50 -3.72 8.15 -5.88
N GLU A 51 -2.97 9.07 -5.29
CA GLU A 51 -1.50 9.07 -5.38
C GLU A 51 -0.89 7.83 -4.73
N ALA A 52 -1.39 7.43 -3.56
CA ALA A 52 -0.92 6.22 -2.88
C ALA A 52 -1.20 4.97 -3.72
N ALA A 53 -2.37 4.91 -4.34
CA ALA A 53 -2.72 3.79 -5.21
C ALA A 53 -1.83 3.74 -6.45
N ARG A 54 -1.49 4.89 -7.03
CA ARG A 54 -0.55 4.93 -8.17
C ARG A 54 0.83 4.42 -7.78
N LEU A 55 1.32 4.78 -6.59
CA LEU A 55 2.60 4.28 -6.10
C LEU A 55 2.56 2.76 -5.94
N ALA A 56 1.50 2.22 -5.35
CA ALA A 56 1.35 0.79 -5.20
C ALA A 56 1.29 0.08 -6.56
N ALA A 57 0.61 0.67 -7.54
CA ALA A 57 0.52 0.13 -8.89
C ALA A 57 1.89 0.15 -9.59
N HIS A 58 2.60 1.26 -9.48
CA HIS A 58 3.91 1.43 -10.12
C HIS A 58 4.92 0.40 -9.62
N TYR A 59 4.96 0.14 -8.30
CA TYR A 59 5.90 -0.78 -7.68
C TYR A 59 5.33 -2.19 -7.53
N SER A 60 4.52 -2.63 -8.49
CA SER A 60 3.96 -3.98 -8.52
C SER A 60 4.34 -4.68 -9.82
N LYS A 61 4.15 -6.00 -9.85
CA LYS A 61 4.37 -6.75 -11.09
C LYS A 61 3.35 -6.41 -12.18
N ALA A 62 2.24 -5.77 -11.80
CA ALA A 62 1.23 -5.34 -12.77
C ALA A 62 1.58 -4.05 -13.50
N CYS A 63 2.69 -3.39 -13.16
CA CYS A 63 3.03 -2.07 -13.71
C CYS A 63 3.18 -2.04 -15.22
N GLU A 64 3.59 -3.13 -15.83
CA GLU A 64 3.79 -3.21 -17.28
C GLU A 64 2.50 -3.06 -18.07
N GLN A 65 1.35 -3.26 -17.44
CA GLN A 65 0.05 -3.14 -18.09
C GLN A 65 -0.48 -1.71 -18.13
N GLY A 66 0.23 -0.76 -17.50
CA GLY A 66 -0.18 0.64 -17.45
C GLY A 66 -1.29 0.94 -16.47
N LYS A 67 -1.98 -0.09 -15.96
CA LYS A 67 -3.03 0.00 -14.95
C LYS A 67 -2.92 -1.17 -13.99
N ALA A 68 -3.40 -0.99 -12.76
CA ALA A 68 -3.48 -2.07 -11.80
C ALA A 68 -4.69 -1.86 -10.89
N GLU A 69 -5.24 -2.96 -10.41
CA GLU A 69 -6.26 -2.91 -9.36
C GLU A 69 -5.55 -2.92 -8.02
N ILE A 70 -5.86 -1.93 -7.18
CA ILE A 70 -5.19 -1.73 -5.91
C ILE A 70 -6.20 -1.94 -4.78
N ASP A 71 -5.85 -2.82 -3.85
CA ASP A 71 -6.59 -3.00 -2.62
C ASP A 71 -6.10 -1.99 -1.59
N TYR A 72 -7.01 -1.39 -0.83
CA TYR A 72 -6.62 -0.50 0.25
C TYR A 72 -7.59 -0.60 1.41
N ILE A 73 -7.05 -0.41 2.61
CA ILE A 73 -7.82 -0.48 3.84
C ILE A 73 -6.98 0.13 4.97
N GLN A 74 -7.62 0.49 6.07
CA GLN A 74 -6.87 0.94 7.24
C GLN A 74 -6.03 -0.21 7.80
N LYS A 75 -4.83 0.10 8.26
CA LYS A 75 -3.86 -0.88 8.75
C LYS A 75 -4.42 -1.78 9.84
N LYS A 76 -5.33 -1.30 10.68
CA LYS A 76 -5.91 -2.11 11.76
C LYS A 76 -6.61 -3.38 11.28
N HIS A 77 -6.97 -3.43 9.99
CA HIS A 77 -7.61 -4.60 9.38
C HIS A 77 -6.63 -5.51 8.63
N VAL A 78 -5.35 -5.16 8.62
CA VAL A 78 -4.29 -5.96 7.98
C VAL A 78 -3.61 -6.80 9.05
N LYS A 79 -3.57 -8.11 8.84
CA LYS A 79 -3.05 -9.07 9.83
C LYS A 79 -1.86 -9.83 9.29
N LYS A 80 -0.95 -10.17 10.19
CA LYS A 80 0.22 -10.98 9.90
C LYS A 80 0.04 -12.35 10.53
N PRO A 81 -0.30 -13.41 9.75
CA PRO A 81 -0.42 -14.76 10.33
C PRO A 81 0.92 -15.22 10.92
N ASN A 82 0.85 -15.94 12.05
CA ASN A 82 2.04 -16.48 12.69
C ASN A 82 2.80 -17.39 11.73
N GLY A 83 4.13 -17.22 11.66
CA GLY A 83 4.98 -18.03 10.81
C GLY A 83 4.90 -17.72 9.34
N SER A 84 4.16 -16.70 8.93
CA SER A 84 4.06 -16.34 7.52
C SER A 84 5.34 -15.67 7.03
N LYS A 85 5.59 -15.79 5.73
CA LYS A 85 6.77 -15.18 5.09
C LYS A 85 6.74 -13.67 5.16
N PRO A 86 7.92 -13.00 5.13
CA PRO A 86 7.95 -11.54 5.03
C PRO A 86 7.13 -11.05 3.84
N GLY A 87 6.36 -10.00 4.08
CA GLY A 87 5.49 -9.40 3.07
C GLY A 87 4.13 -10.05 2.91
N PHE A 88 3.93 -11.26 3.46
CA PHE A 88 2.64 -11.93 3.40
C PHE A 88 1.70 -11.38 4.49
N VAL A 89 0.50 -10.98 4.09
CA VAL A 89 -0.52 -10.46 4.99
C VAL A 89 -1.89 -10.97 4.56
N VAL A 90 -2.86 -10.91 5.47
CA VAL A 90 -4.26 -11.20 5.16
C VAL A 90 -5.11 -10.00 5.56
N TYR A 91 -6.16 -9.76 4.77
CA TYR A 91 -7.12 -8.69 5.03
C TYR A 91 -8.45 -9.06 4.36
N TYR A 92 -9.52 -8.51 4.90
CA TYR A 92 -10.88 -8.77 4.41
C TYR A 92 -11.64 -7.46 4.34
N THR A 93 -12.69 -7.44 3.50
CA THR A 93 -13.59 -6.29 3.40
C THR A 93 -12.85 -5.00 3.02
N ASN A 94 -11.87 -5.14 2.12
CA ASN A 94 -11.08 -4.00 1.65
C ASN A 94 -11.82 -3.22 0.56
N TYR A 95 -11.37 -2.00 0.36
CA TYR A 95 -11.72 -1.20 -0.82
C TYR A 95 -10.77 -1.54 -1.95
N SER A 96 -11.19 -1.25 -3.18
CA SER A 96 -10.35 -1.44 -4.36
C SER A 96 -10.56 -0.32 -5.35
N MET A 97 -9.51 0.02 -6.08
CA MET A 97 -9.61 0.94 -7.21
C MET A 97 -8.68 0.49 -8.34
N THR A 98 -9.07 0.74 -9.57
CA THR A 98 -8.20 0.55 -10.74
C THR A 98 -7.57 1.88 -11.06
N ILE A 99 -6.24 1.92 -11.13
CA ILE A 99 -5.50 3.17 -11.24
C ILE A 99 -4.31 3.03 -12.20
N SER A 100 -3.88 4.16 -12.76
CA SER A 100 -2.71 4.23 -13.63
C SER A 100 -1.43 3.95 -12.83
N THR A 101 -0.45 3.33 -13.51
CA THR A 101 0.88 3.11 -12.93
C THR A 101 1.81 4.32 -13.06
N ASP A 102 1.34 5.41 -13.66
CA ASP A 102 2.10 6.64 -13.84
C ASP A 102 2.21 7.40 -12.51
N ILE A 103 3.42 7.65 -12.06
CA ILE A 103 3.69 8.36 -10.80
C ILE A 103 4.27 9.76 -11.02
N THR A 104 4.16 10.30 -12.23
CA THR A 104 4.63 11.67 -12.53
C THR A 104 3.98 12.67 -11.57
N GLY A 105 4.80 13.47 -10.91
CA GLY A 105 4.32 14.49 -9.98
C GLY A 105 4.06 14.02 -8.56
N ILE A 106 4.26 12.74 -8.25
CA ILE A 106 4.06 12.21 -6.91
C ILE A 106 5.39 12.17 -6.17
N LYS A 107 5.38 12.69 -4.93
CA LYS A 107 6.52 12.59 -4.03
C LYS A 107 6.36 11.37 -3.13
N GLU A 108 7.41 10.59 -2.97
CA GLU A 108 7.40 9.43 -2.09
C GLU A 108 8.51 9.49 -1.06
N VAL A 109 8.26 8.84 0.10
CA VAL A 109 9.29 8.58 1.11
C VAL A 109 9.50 7.08 1.18
N THR A 110 10.75 6.63 0.98
CA THR A 110 11.08 5.21 1.04
C THR A 110 11.83 4.88 2.31
N GLU A 111 11.55 3.72 2.83
CA GLU A 111 12.30 3.15 3.95
C GLU A 111 13.57 2.44 3.46
#